data_204d0fd7b79af0b2b757cb58d7bd41ec
#
_entry.id   204d0fd7b79af0b2b757cb58d7bd41ec
#
_cell.length_a   1.000
_cell.length_b   1.000
_cell.length_c   1.000
_cell.angle_alpha   90.00
_cell.angle_beta   90.00
_cell.angle_gamma   90.00
#
_symmetry.space_group_name_H-M   'P 1'
#
loop_
_entity.id
_entity.type
_entity.pdbx_description
1 polymer ?
#
loop_
_entity_poly.entity_id
_entity_poly.type
_entity_poly.pdbx_seq_one_letter_code
_entity_poly.pdbx_strand_id
1 'polypeptide(L)'
;MSPALVPAGAAAPGRSVRFAHESEQRFARILDFYGVEWEYEPVEFVLDWGPDLRPTSAFRPDFWLPRPGLFVEVTTLNQRLVTKKNGKVRRMAALHPDVRVTLLYQRDTLALLAKYGLAGGGADDGRVARSA
;
A
#
# COMPACT_ATOMS: atom_id res chain seq x y z
N MET A 1 2.47 1.51 18.82
CA MET A 1 3.27 0.78 18.17
C MET A 1 2.66 0.10 17.03
N SER A 2 3.28 -0.13 16.09
CA SER A 2 2.78 -0.76 14.93
C SER A 2 3.27 -2.13 14.84
N PRO A 3 2.68 -2.95 15.54
CA PRO A 3 3.12 -4.31 15.59
C PRO A 3 3.13 -4.96 14.25
N ALA A 4 2.42 -4.39 13.37
CA ALA A 4 2.30 -5.06 12.10
C ALA A 4 3.45 -4.82 11.17
N LEU A 5 4.38 -4.03 11.56
CA LEU A 5 5.42 -3.70 10.63
C LEU A 5 6.58 -4.66 10.58
N VAL A 6 6.43 -5.81 11.10
CA VAL A 6 7.46 -6.79 10.96
C VAL A 6 7.38 -7.33 9.56
N PRO A 7 8.30 -7.07 8.72
CA PRO A 7 8.21 -7.48 7.35
C PRO A 7 8.51 -8.94 7.21
N ALA A 8 7.54 -9.66 6.92
CA ALA A 8 7.76 -11.06 6.72
C ALA A 8 7.99 -11.26 5.26
N GLY A 9 9.13 -11.65 4.90
CA GLY A 9 9.34 -11.96 3.51
C GLY A 9 9.35 -10.76 2.61
N ALA A 10 9.78 -9.66 3.10
CA ALA A 10 9.87 -8.48 2.28
C ALA A 10 10.77 -8.74 1.09
N ALA A 11 10.39 -8.22 -0.04
CA ALA A 11 11.18 -8.40 -1.24
C ALA A 11 12.36 -7.46 -1.22
N ALA A 12 13.52 -7.97 -1.45
CA ALA A 12 14.70 -7.15 -1.55
C ALA A 12 14.78 -6.57 -2.94
N PRO A 13 15.48 -5.47 -3.10
CA PRO A 13 15.64 -4.89 -4.43
C PRO A 13 16.22 -5.92 -5.38
N GLY A 14 15.68 -5.98 -6.56
CA GLY A 14 16.15 -6.92 -7.55
C GLY A 14 15.58 -8.31 -7.41
N ARG A 15 14.89 -8.57 -6.33
CA ARG A 15 14.32 -9.87 -6.16
C ARG A 15 13.02 -10.00 -6.93
N SER A 16 12.79 -11.13 -7.51
CA SER A 16 11.58 -11.38 -8.26
C SER A 16 10.41 -11.49 -7.31
N VAL A 17 9.34 -10.82 -7.61
CA VAL A 17 8.11 -10.89 -6.83
C VAL A 17 7.00 -11.31 -7.76
N ARG A 18 6.16 -12.22 -7.29
CA ARG A 18 5.05 -12.68 -8.09
C ARG A 18 3.79 -11.94 -7.67
N PHE A 19 3.30 -11.08 -8.52
CA PHE A 19 2.13 -10.28 -8.22
C PHE A 19 0.85 -11.00 -8.57
N ALA A 20 -0.20 -10.75 -7.81
CA ALA A 20 -1.49 -11.36 -8.06
C ALA A 20 -2.17 -10.77 -9.28
N HIS A 21 -1.93 -9.50 -9.57
CA HIS A 21 -2.58 -8.82 -10.68
C HIS A 21 -1.62 -7.94 -11.44
N GLU A 22 -1.92 -7.74 -12.71
CA GLU A 22 -1.08 -6.91 -13.55
C GLU A 22 -1.02 -5.45 -13.06
N SER A 23 -2.11 -4.96 -12.49
CA SER A 23 -2.11 -3.59 -11.98
C SER A 23 -1.09 -3.41 -10.86
N GLU A 24 -0.88 -4.46 -10.06
CA GLU A 24 0.11 -4.40 -9.00
C GLU A 24 1.52 -4.38 -9.58
N GLN A 25 1.74 -5.16 -10.63
CA GLN A 25 3.03 -5.17 -11.27
C GLN A 25 3.36 -3.81 -11.88
N ARG A 26 2.38 -3.18 -12.51
CA ARG A 26 2.60 -1.85 -13.08
C ARG A 26 2.91 -0.82 -12.01
N PHE A 27 2.21 -0.91 -10.89
CA PHE A 27 2.47 0.00 -9.78
C PHE A 27 3.90 -0.17 -9.29
N ALA A 28 4.34 -1.42 -9.12
CA ALA A 28 5.71 -1.68 -8.68
C ALA A 28 6.73 -1.12 -9.65
N ARG A 29 6.47 -1.24 -10.95
CA ARG A 29 7.38 -0.70 -11.94
C ARG A 29 7.49 0.81 -11.85
N ILE A 30 6.38 1.49 -11.61
CA ILE A 30 6.41 2.93 -11.46
C ILE A 30 7.18 3.32 -10.21
N LEU A 31 6.98 2.59 -9.12
CA LEU A 31 7.73 2.85 -7.90
C LEU A 31 9.23 2.68 -8.15
N ASP A 32 9.60 1.61 -8.86
CA ASP A 32 11.01 1.38 -9.17
C ASP A 32 11.58 2.50 -10.03
N PHE A 33 10.80 2.94 -11.00
CA PHE A 33 11.26 4.01 -11.89
C PHE A 33 11.59 5.28 -11.11
N TYR A 34 10.82 5.58 -10.08
CA TYR A 34 11.04 6.77 -9.27
C TYR A 34 11.91 6.51 -8.04
N GLY A 35 12.45 5.32 -7.92
CA GLY A 35 13.33 5.00 -6.80
C GLY A 35 12.62 4.91 -5.47
N VAL A 36 11.36 4.55 -5.46
CA VAL A 36 10.59 4.45 -4.22
C VAL A 36 10.65 3.03 -3.69
N GLU A 37 11.09 2.87 -2.45
CA GLU A 37 11.15 1.56 -1.84
C GLU A 37 9.76 1.02 -1.57
N TRP A 38 9.60 -0.27 -1.70
CA TRP A 38 8.32 -0.93 -1.46
C TRP A 38 8.51 -2.38 -1.03
N GLU A 39 7.51 -2.88 -0.31
CA GLU A 39 7.43 -4.28 0.06
C GLU A 39 6.06 -4.77 -0.35
N TYR A 40 5.99 -5.97 -0.89
CA TYR A 40 4.74 -6.52 -1.39
C TYR A 40 4.12 -7.44 -0.35
N GLU A 41 2.88 -7.15 0.03
CA GLU A 41 2.09 -7.96 0.97
C GLU A 41 2.87 -8.37 2.23
N PRO A 42 3.54 -7.43 2.89
CA PRO A 42 4.41 -7.82 3.99
C PRO A 42 3.70 -8.26 5.27
N VAL A 43 2.47 -7.81 5.49
CA VAL A 43 1.75 -8.17 6.70
C VAL A 43 0.27 -8.34 6.44
N GLU A 44 -0.37 -9.12 7.30
CA GLU A 44 -1.79 -9.31 7.21
C GLU A 44 -2.42 -8.85 8.51
N PHE A 45 -3.50 -8.08 8.42
CA PHE A 45 -4.21 -7.58 9.58
C PHE A 45 -5.50 -8.36 9.73
N VAL A 46 -5.75 -8.90 10.92
CA VAL A 46 -7.02 -9.57 11.19
C VAL A 46 -8.04 -8.49 11.53
N LEU A 47 -9.17 -8.52 10.88
CA LEU A 47 -10.19 -7.48 11.06
C LEU A 47 -11.35 -7.93 11.94
N ASP A 48 -11.64 -9.22 11.97
CA ASP A 48 -12.74 -9.73 12.77
C ASP A 48 -12.44 -11.14 13.23
N TRP A 49 -13.02 -11.49 14.36
CA TRP A 49 -12.89 -12.83 14.94
C TRP A 49 -14.26 -13.43 15.18
N GLY A 50 -14.36 -14.73 15.04
CA GLY A 50 -15.58 -15.45 15.35
C GLY A 50 -15.67 -15.76 16.83
N PRO A 51 -16.76 -16.41 17.23
CA PRO A 51 -16.96 -16.76 18.65
C PRO A 51 -15.87 -17.67 19.20
N ASP A 52 -15.22 -18.43 18.33
CA ASP A 52 -14.16 -19.32 18.75
C ASP A 52 -12.81 -18.64 18.70
N LEU A 53 -12.79 -17.32 18.53
CA LEU A 53 -11.58 -16.52 18.48
C LEU A 53 -10.73 -16.81 17.26
N ARG A 54 -11.32 -17.39 16.23
CA ARG A 54 -10.61 -17.59 14.98
C ARG A 54 -10.89 -16.43 14.05
N PRO A 55 -9.89 -16.01 13.26
CA PRO A 55 -10.09 -14.93 12.33
C PRO A 55 -11.18 -15.23 11.32
N THR A 56 -12.09 -14.31 11.12
CA THR A 56 -13.13 -14.46 10.12
C THR A 56 -12.97 -13.47 8.97
N SER A 57 -12.16 -12.46 9.15
CA SER A 57 -11.90 -11.50 8.10
C SER A 57 -10.49 -10.94 8.30
N ALA A 58 -9.78 -10.76 7.20
CA ALA A 58 -8.42 -10.25 7.26
C ALA A 58 -8.17 -9.36 6.06
N PHE A 59 -7.14 -8.53 6.17
CA PHE A 59 -6.76 -7.62 5.11
C PHE A 59 -5.25 -7.64 4.99
N ARG A 60 -4.77 -7.90 3.78
CA ARG A 60 -3.35 -7.86 3.48
C ARG A 60 -3.15 -6.82 2.40
N PRO A 61 -2.76 -5.60 2.78
CA PRO A 61 -2.55 -4.55 1.78
C PRO A 61 -1.47 -4.95 0.79
N ASP A 62 -1.64 -4.51 -0.44
CA ASP A 62 -0.73 -4.91 -1.51
C ASP A 62 0.69 -4.43 -1.30
N PHE A 63 0.86 -3.18 -0.90
CA PHE A 63 2.20 -2.61 -0.80
C PHE A 63 2.40 -1.84 0.49
N TRP A 64 3.61 -1.91 1.00
CA TRP A 64 4.06 -1.04 2.08
C TRP A 64 5.13 -0.14 1.51
N LEU A 65 4.99 1.16 1.70
CA LEU A 65 5.98 2.15 1.28
C LEU A 65 6.65 2.70 2.52
N PRO A 66 7.87 2.25 2.81
CA PRO A 66 8.52 2.63 4.08
C PRO A 66 8.74 4.12 4.27
N ARG A 67 9.14 4.81 3.22
CA ARG A 67 9.46 6.22 3.40
C ARG A 67 8.29 7.05 3.88
N PRO A 68 7.15 7.03 3.22
CA PRO A 68 6.01 7.77 3.76
C PRO A 68 5.30 7.05 4.90
N GLY A 69 5.62 5.77 5.13
CA GLY A 69 4.92 5.02 6.16
C GLY A 69 3.47 4.77 5.78
N LEU A 70 3.25 4.25 4.59
CA LEU A 70 1.92 4.13 4.03
C LEU A 70 1.72 2.77 3.39
N PHE A 71 0.57 2.14 3.68
CA PHE A 71 0.16 0.97 2.93
C PHE A 71 -0.71 1.41 1.76
N VAL A 72 -0.55 0.77 0.63
CA VAL A 72 -1.33 1.06 -0.57
C VAL A 72 -2.01 -0.20 -1.04
N GLU A 73 -3.31 -0.10 -1.26
CA GLU A 73 -4.07 -1.19 -1.84
C GLU A 73 -4.46 -0.75 -3.25
N VAL A 74 -3.95 -1.44 -4.27
CA VAL A 74 -4.20 -1.08 -5.65
C VAL A 74 -5.53 -1.69 -6.08
N THR A 75 -6.35 -0.93 -6.76
CA THR A 75 -7.63 -1.44 -7.18
C THR A 75 -7.90 -1.11 -8.64
N THR A 76 -8.82 -1.88 -9.22
CA THR A 76 -9.26 -1.64 -10.58
C THR A 76 -10.56 -0.85 -10.53
N LEU A 77 -11.16 -0.66 -11.69
CA LEU A 77 -12.44 0.07 -11.75
C LEU A 77 -13.64 -0.82 -11.51
N ASN A 78 -13.43 -2.07 -11.13
CA ASN A 78 -14.53 -2.96 -10.86
C ASN A 78 -15.25 -2.48 -9.59
N GLN A 79 -16.47 -2.00 -9.74
CA GLN A 79 -17.19 -1.36 -8.65
C GLN A 79 -17.41 -2.28 -7.44
N ARG A 80 -17.67 -3.55 -7.71
CA ARG A 80 -17.90 -4.50 -6.62
C ARG A 80 -16.63 -4.66 -5.78
N LEU A 81 -15.48 -4.78 -6.42
CA LEU A 81 -14.22 -4.91 -5.70
C LEU A 81 -13.87 -3.64 -4.96
N VAL A 82 -14.15 -2.49 -5.57
CA VAL A 82 -13.87 -1.22 -4.92
C VAL A 82 -14.67 -1.08 -3.63
N THR A 83 -15.95 -1.44 -3.68
CA THR A 83 -16.79 -1.36 -2.50
C THR A 83 -16.28 -2.26 -1.39
N LYS A 84 -15.89 -3.48 -1.75
CA LYS A 84 -15.36 -4.41 -0.76
C LYS A 84 -14.06 -3.92 -0.17
N LYS A 85 -13.17 -3.41 -0.99
CA LYS A 85 -11.88 -2.92 -0.50
C LYS A 85 -12.06 -1.68 0.36
N ASN A 86 -12.97 -0.80 0.00
CA ASN A 86 -13.24 0.36 0.82
C ASN A 86 -13.73 -0.04 2.21
N GLY A 87 -14.55 -1.08 2.28
CA GLY A 87 -15.01 -1.58 3.56
C GLY A 87 -13.86 -2.04 4.43
N LYS A 88 -12.91 -2.75 3.85
CA LYS A 88 -11.76 -3.21 4.60
C LYS A 88 -10.85 -2.07 5.03
N VAL A 89 -10.68 -1.08 4.17
CA VAL A 89 -9.86 0.07 4.52
C VAL A 89 -10.50 0.84 5.68
N ARG A 90 -11.82 1.00 5.65
CA ARG A 90 -12.51 1.67 6.76
C ARG A 90 -12.37 0.87 8.06
N ARG A 91 -12.47 -0.44 7.97
CA ARG A 91 -12.32 -1.28 9.14
C ARG A 91 -10.91 -1.18 9.72
N MET A 92 -9.92 -1.12 8.82
CA MET A 92 -8.54 -0.90 9.24
C MET A 92 -8.39 0.42 9.99
N ALA A 93 -8.99 1.48 9.49
CA ALA A 93 -8.87 2.77 10.14
C ALA A 93 -9.49 2.74 11.54
N ALA A 94 -10.56 1.99 11.71
CA ALA A 94 -11.20 1.89 13.00
C ALA A 94 -10.38 1.07 14.00
N LEU A 95 -9.77 -0.01 13.52
CA LEU A 95 -9.04 -0.91 14.41
C LEU A 95 -7.60 -0.48 14.64
N HIS A 96 -7.00 0.13 13.63
CA HIS A 96 -5.59 0.52 13.68
C HIS A 96 -5.45 1.96 13.20
N PRO A 97 -5.89 2.93 13.98
CA PRO A 97 -5.90 4.32 13.53
C PRO A 97 -4.51 4.89 13.27
N ASP A 98 -3.49 4.27 13.81
CA ASP A 98 -2.13 4.72 13.57
C ASP A 98 -1.51 4.12 12.31
N VAL A 99 -2.21 3.23 11.63
CA VAL A 99 -1.71 2.62 10.41
C VAL A 99 -2.41 3.29 9.23
N ARG A 100 -1.63 3.89 8.36
CA ARG A 100 -2.21 4.59 7.21
C ARG A 100 -2.34 3.66 6.02
N VAL A 101 -3.53 3.60 5.44
CA VAL A 101 -3.80 2.79 4.27
C VAL A 101 -4.56 3.63 3.27
N THR A 102 -4.18 3.58 2.03
CA THR A 102 -4.91 4.26 0.98
C THR A 102 -5.30 3.28 -0.11
N LEU A 103 -6.50 3.49 -0.65
CA LEU A 103 -6.96 2.71 -1.78
C LEU A 103 -6.62 3.51 -3.03
N LEU A 104 -5.92 2.88 -3.96
CA LEU A 104 -5.37 3.59 -5.10
C LEU A 104 -5.86 3.01 -6.42
N TYR A 105 -6.41 3.87 -7.26
CA TYR A 105 -6.64 3.51 -8.64
C TYR A 105 -5.34 3.70 -9.39
N GLN A 106 -5.04 2.77 -10.28
CA GLN A 106 -3.77 2.82 -10.98
C GLN A 106 -3.54 4.15 -11.68
N ARG A 107 -4.59 4.75 -12.23
CA ARG A 107 -4.44 6.02 -12.95
C ARG A 107 -3.99 7.15 -12.03
N ASP A 108 -4.12 7.00 -10.72
CA ASP A 108 -3.77 8.04 -9.78
C ASP A 108 -2.38 7.84 -9.17
N THR A 109 -1.60 6.93 -9.70
CA THR A 109 -0.30 6.63 -9.13
C THR A 109 0.61 7.84 -9.05
N LEU A 110 0.71 8.59 -10.14
CA LEU A 110 1.61 9.74 -10.12
C LEU A 110 1.14 10.81 -9.14
N ALA A 111 -0.17 10.96 -8.99
CA ALA A 111 -0.70 11.91 -8.03
C ALA A 111 -0.35 11.48 -6.60
N LEU A 112 -0.38 10.17 -6.34
CA LEU A 112 0.01 9.69 -5.02
C LEU A 112 1.47 9.99 -4.75
N LEU A 113 2.33 9.73 -5.72
CA LEU A 113 3.76 9.97 -5.52
C LEU A 113 4.03 11.45 -5.29
N ALA A 114 3.34 12.32 -6.01
CA ALA A 114 3.52 13.75 -5.83
C ALA A 114 3.04 14.19 -4.45
N LYS A 115 1.91 13.63 -4.01
CA LYS A 115 1.37 14.01 -2.71
C LYS A 115 2.33 13.72 -1.57
N TYR A 116 3.10 12.66 -1.68
CA TYR A 116 4.03 12.28 -0.62
C TYR A 116 5.48 12.67 -0.95
N GLY A 117 5.67 13.49 -2.00
CA GLY A 117 7.01 13.94 -2.33
C GLY A 117 7.92 12.85 -2.83
N LEU A 118 7.36 11.83 -3.46
CA LEU A 118 8.16 10.70 -3.91
C LEU A 118 8.50 10.77 -5.39
N ALA A 119 7.68 11.42 -6.19
CA ALA A 119 7.98 11.51 -7.61
C ALA A 119 9.11 12.48 -7.83
N GLY A 120 9.96 12.14 -8.70
CA GLY A 120 11.04 13.03 -8.97
C GLY A 120 12.11 12.86 -8.00
N GLY A 121 11.94 11.98 -7.23
CA GLY A 121 12.81 11.76 -6.31
C GLY A 121 14.02 12.30 -6.27
N GLY A 122 14.66 11.97 -6.54
CA GLY A 122 15.71 12.36 -6.33
C GLY A 122 16.03 13.65 -6.65
N ALA A 123 15.61 14.06 -7.34
CA ALA A 123 16.01 15.14 -7.77
C ALA A 123 15.79 16.19 -7.10
N ASP A 124 15.70 16.53 -6.87
CA ASP A 124 15.49 17.42 -6.51
C ASP A 124 15.02 17.95 -5.86
N ASP A 125 14.68 18.11 -5.79
CA ASP A 125 14.50 18.78 -5.37
C ASP A 125 13.60 19.30 -4.70
N GLY A 126 13.69 19.59 -3.88
CA GLY A 126 12.72 20.01 -3.11
C GLY A 126 11.80 20.96 -3.65
N ARG A 127 12.09 21.59 -4.66
CA ARG A 127 11.25 22.50 -5.10
C ARG A 127 9.97 21.96 -5.36
N VAL A 128 9.94 20.81 -5.75
CA VAL A 128 8.71 20.25 -6.04
C VAL A 128 7.92 20.16 -4.82
N ALA A 129 8.54 19.76 -3.86
CA ALA A 129 7.84 19.55 -2.67
C ALA A 129 7.25 20.79 -2.20
N ARG A 130 7.94 21.85 -2.33
CA ARG A 130 7.43 22.88 -1.79
C ARG A 130 6.35 23.41 -2.41
N SER A 131 6.28 23.18 -3.50
CA SER A 131 5.29 23.77 -4.15
C SER A 131 4.04 23.42 -3.56
N ALA A 132 3.95 22.67 -2.86
CA ALA A 132 2.71 22.33 -2.37
C ALA A 132 2.06 23.33 -1.68
#